data_188d2f709475c4d86c04f2ec198df5f7
#
_entry.id   188d2f709475c4d86c04f2ec198df5f7
#
_cell.length_a   1.000
_cell.length_b   1.000
_cell.length_c   1.000
_cell.angle_alpha   90.00
_cell.angle_beta   90.00
_cell.angle_gamma   90.00
#
_symmetry.space_group_name_H-M   'P 1'
#
loop_
_entity.id
_entity.type
_entity.pdbx_description
1 polymer ?
#
loop_
_entity_poly.entity_id
_entity_poly.type
_entity_poly.pdbx_seq_one_letter_code
_entity_poly.pdbx_strand_id
1 'polypeptide(L)'
;MDFDLPESAAAVREGVLAIAGKYDQDYWGRCDADKRWPEEVWRELVQGGWHALAIPEEHGGGGQGLLELAVALEALAEGGAGGAAAFMYLLTPAFGGLTINRHGTEEQKRAFLPGIASGEIETCFAITEPDAGSNAVNISTQARRDGDHFLVSGQKIWISGVERADHMVLVTRTIPAAEARPRTSGFTVLLVDVKEAVAAGTLTFQPIPKLGTNTVASSTVFLDEVRVPADRVLGEVDQGFLVLWDILNPERILAAAGGVGSGGLVLKLACEYANDRAPFGRPIGSNQAIAFPLAKAKAQLELARLMTYKAAWLWDRGRPCGSEANIAKLTAADAAWQAADRTFQTYGGMAYSLEYPIARMFRDARIAKNIPVAEELVLAHIAQHELGLPKSY
;
A
#
# COMPACT_ATOMS: atom_id res chain seq x y z
N MET A 1 22.26 21.02 0.53
CA MET A 1 21.17 20.03 0.59
C MET A 1 21.26 19.26 -0.71
N ASP A 2 21.50 17.97 -0.63
CA ASP A 2 21.56 17.10 -1.78
C ASP A 2 20.15 16.50 -1.99
N PHE A 3 19.64 16.54 -3.23
CA PHE A 3 18.34 15.99 -3.60
C PHE A 3 18.47 14.75 -4.48
N ASP A 4 19.69 14.33 -4.79
CA ASP A 4 19.94 13.07 -5.48
C ASP A 4 19.61 11.89 -4.54
N LEU A 5 19.23 10.77 -5.14
CA LEU A 5 19.01 9.55 -4.38
C LEU A 5 20.36 9.10 -3.76
N PRO A 6 20.35 8.65 -2.49
CA PRO A 6 21.50 7.95 -1.93
C PRO A 6 21.89 6.76 -2.82
N GLU A 7 23.17 6.39 -2.80
CA GLU A 7 23.71 5.29 -3.62
C GLU A 7 22.91 3.98 -3.42
N SER A 8 22.51 3.67 -2.17
CA SER A 8 21.67 2.52 -1.84
C SER A 8 20.33 2.57 -2.57
N ALA A 9 19.61 3.69 -2.49
CA ALA A 9 18.31 3.86 -3.12
C ALA A 9 18.42 3.88 -4.66
N ALA A 10 19.49 4.43 -5.22
CA ALA A 10 19.75 4.40 -6.67
C ALA A 10 19.97 2.96 -7.16
N ALA A 11 20.75 2.16 -6.43
CA ALA A 11 20.98 0.74 -6.74
C ALA A 11 19.67 -0.08 -6.64
N VAL A 12 18.84 0.18 -5.62
CA VAL A 12 17.51 -0.41 -5.48
C VAL A 12 16.65 -0.09 -6.70
N ARG A 13 16.60 1.18 -7.11
CA ARG A 13 15.84 1.60 -8.29
C ARG A 13 16.27 0.85 -9.54
N GLU A 14 17.57 0.77 -9.80
CA GLU A 14 18.12 0.07 -10.97
C GLU A 14 17.77 -1.42 -10.95
N GLY A 15 17.98 -2.10 -9.81
CA GLY A 15 17.69 -3.53 -9.67
C GLY A 15 16.22 -3.87 -9.87
N VAL A 16 15.31 -3.08 -9.28
CA VAL A 16 13.87 -3.31 -9.43
C VAL A 16 13.38 -2.98 -10.83
N LEU A 17 13.88 -1.91 -11.48
CA LEU A 17 13.57 -1.62 -12.88
C LEU A 17 14.04 -2.74 -13.83
N ALA A 18 15.18 -3.35 -13.57
CA ALA A 18 15.68 -4.49 -14.35
C ALA A 18 14.74 -5.71 -14.26
N ILE A 19 14.11 -5.94 -13.10
CA ILE A 19 13.07 -6.97 -12.95
C ILE A 19 11.80 -6.55 -13.68
N ALA A 20 11.29 -5.35 -13.41
CA ALA A 20 10.05 -4.85 -14.00
C ALA A 20 10.07 -4.87 -15.54
N GLY A 21 11.21 -4.52 -16.13
CA GLY A 21 11.41 -4.49 -17.60
C GLY A 21 11.31 -5.85 -18.31
N LYS A 22 11.29 -6.95 -17.58
CA LYS A 22 11.08 -8.29 -18.14
C LYS A 22 9.61 -8.61 -18.42
N TYR A 23 8.69 -7.79 -17.86
CA TYR A 23 7.26 -8.04 -17.87
C TYR A 23 6.53 -6.92 -18.59
N ASP A 24 6.02 -7.21 -19.78
CA ASP A 24 5.30 -6.27 -20.63
C ASP A 24 3.87 -5.98 -20.14
N GLN A 25 3.17 -5.08 -20.82
CA GLN A 25 1.80 -4.73 -20.48
C GLN A 25 0.80 -5.85 -20.73
N ASP A 26 1.11 -6.80 -21.62
CA ASP A 26 0.29 -7.98 -21.84
C ASP A 26 0.35 -8.94 -20.67
N TYR A 27 1.51 -9.10 -20.03
CA TYR A 27 1.63 -9.86 -18.79
C TYR A 27 0.72 -9.28 -17.69
N TRP A 28 0.83 -7.98 -17.44
CA TRP A 28 0.02 -7.32 -16.42
C TRP A 28 -1.46 -7.32 -16.76
N GLY A 29 -1.81 -7.20 -18.05
CA GLY A 29 -3.18 -7.33 -18.55
C GLY A 29 -3.77 -8.71 -18.27
N ARG A 30 -3.01 -9.78 -18.50
CA ARG A 30 -3.44 -11.16 -18.16
C ARG A 30 -3.62 -11.35 -16.66
N CYS A 31 -2.71 -10.86 -15.83
CA CYS A 31 -2.86 -10.92 -14.37
C CYS A 31 -4.14 -10.22 -13.88
N ASP A 32 -4.47 -9.05 -14.44
CA ASP A 32 -5.72 -8.33 -14.09
C ASP A 32 -6.97 -9.08 -14.57
N ALA A 33 -6.97 -9.57 -15.81
CA ALA A 33 -8.11 -10.28 -16.39
C ALA A 33 -8.40 -11.60 -15.68
N ASP A 34 -7.36 -12.37 -15.35
CA ASP A 34 -7.44 -13.65 -14.66
C ASP A 34 -7.60 -13.50 -13.14
N LYS A 35 -7.55 -12.25 -12.65
CA LYS A 35 -7.60 -11.93 -11.21
C LYS A 35 -6.57 -12.71 -10.39
N ARG A 36 -5.37 -12.82 -10.93
CA ARG A 36 -4.29 -13.58 -10.31
C ARG A 36 -3.15 -12.68 -9.82
N TRP A 37 -2.55 -13.10 -8.72
CA TRP A 37 -1.30 -12.50 -8.24
C TRP A 37 -0.17 -12.66 -9.28
N PRO A 38 0.68 -11.65 -9.48
CA PRO A 38 1.80 -11.70 -10.41
C PRO A 38 2.98 -12.49 -9.80
N GLU A 39 2.81 -13.79 -9.67
CA GLU A 39 3.69 -14.72 -8.95
C GLU A 39 5.12 -14.71 -9.48
N GLU A 40 5.27 -14.57 -10.80
CA GLU A 40 6.58 -14.58 -11.46
C GLU A 40 7.41 -13.35 -11.05
N VAL A 41 6.78 -12.17 -11.02
CA VAL A 41 7.42 -10.92 -10.57
C VAL A 41 7.73 -11.01 -9.07
N TRP A 42 6.76 -11.49 -8.27
CA TRP A 42 6.93 -11.62 -6.82
C TRP A 42 8.12 -12.51 -6.48
N ARG A 43 8.24 -13.66 -7.14
CA ARG A 43 9.36 -14.58 -6.96
C ARG A 43 10.70 -13.93 -7.27
N GLU A 44 10.82 -13.14 -8.35
CA GLU A 44 12.07 -12.46 -8.67
C GLU A 44 12.40 -11.36 -7.65
N LEU A 45 11.40 -10.64 -7.13
CA LEU A 45 11.60 -9.67 -6.05
C LEU A 45 12.08 -10.34 -4.77
N VAL A 46 11.50 -11.51 -4.43
CA VAL A 46 11.92 -12.32 -3.28
C VAL A 46 13.34 -12.83 -3.46
N GLN A 47 13.66 -13.45 -4.60
CA GLN A 47 15.00 -13.98 -4.89
C GLN A 47 16.09 -12.90 -4.86
N GLY A 48 15.76 -11.68 -5.27
CA GLY A 48 16.67 -10.53 -5.20
C GLY A 48 16.71 -9.82 -3.85
N GLY A 49 15.88 -10.21 -2.88
CA GLY A 49 15.77 -9.56 -1.57
C GLY A 49 15.07 -8.19 -1.60
N TRP A 50 14.50 -7.79 -2.75
CA TRP A 50 13.92 -6.44 -2.95
C TRP A 50 12.63 -6.19 -2.17
N HIS A 51 11.96 -7.22 -1.70
CA HIS A 51 10.79 -7.12 -0.83
C HIS A 51 11.17 -6.94 0.65
N ALA A 52 12.36 -7.41 1.05
CA ALA A 52 12.83 -7.45 2.43
C ALA A 52 13.82 -6.33 2.80
N LEU A 53 13.88 -5.25 1.98
CA LEU A 53 14.82 -4.14 2.13
C LEU A 53 14.83 -3.56 3.55
N ALA A 54 13.66 -3.36 4.17
CA ALA A 54 13.52 -2.72 5.47
C ALA A 54 13.54 -3.70 6.67
N ILE A 55 13.81 -4.98 6.43
CA ILE A 55 14.04 -5.97 7.49
C ILE A 55 15.53 -5.92 7.85
N PRO A 56 15.89 -5.96 9.16
CA PRO A 56 17.29 -5.98 9.59
C PRO A 56 18.10 -7.15 9.00
N GLU A 57 19.37 -6.92 8.75
CA GLU A 57 20.30 -7.93 8.21
C GLU A 57 20.40 -9.17 9.11
N GLU A 58 20.34 -9.00 10.43
CA GLU A 58 20.35 -10.10 11.42
C GLU A 58 19.14 -11.06 11.28
N HIS A 59 18.09 -10.61 10.59
CA HIS A 59 16.91 -11.40 10.26
C HIS A 59 16.83 -11.78 8.77
N GLY A 60 17.93 -11.59 8.02
CA GLY A 60 18.02 -11.97 6.61
C GLY A 60 17.50 -10.93 5.63
N GLY A 61 17.17 -9.72 6.08
CA GLY A 61 16.74 -8.61 5.23
C GLY A 61 17.89 -7.72 4.74
N GLY A 62 17.54 -6.62 4.07
CA GLY A 62 18.50 -5.69 3.48
C GLY A 62 19.04 -4.62 4.43
N GLY A 63 18.52 -4.49 5.66
CA GLY A 63 18.96 -3.49 6.64
C GLY A 63 18.76 -2.04 6.18
N GLN A 64 17.91 -1.81 5.16
CA GLN A 64 17.66 -0.50 4.57
C GLN A 64 16.47 0.20 5.26
N GLY A 65 16.12 1.39 4.75
CA GLY A 65 15.03 2.20 5.30
C GLY A 65 13.73 2.14 4.48
N LEU A 66 12.78 2.95 4.94
CA LEU A 66 11.52 3.19 4.24
C LEU A 66 11.76 3.93 2.91
N LEU A 67 12.83 4.72 2.80
CA LEU A 67 13.18 5.41 1.55
C LEU A 67 13.48 4.41 0.45
N GLU A 68 14.32 3.42 0.69
CA GLU A 68 14.65 2.37 -0.27
C GLU A 68 13.42 1.53 -0.62
N LEU A 69 12.57 1.23 0.35
CA LEU A 69 11.31 0.51 0.11
C LEU A 69 10.34 1.33 -0.77
N ALA A 70 10.26 2.65 -0.56
CA ALA A 70 9.45 3.55 -1.38
C ALA A 70 9.99 3.66 -2.80
N VAL A 71 11.33 3.75 -2.96
CA VAL A 71 12.00 3.77 -4.27
C VAL A 71 11.79 2.46 -5.02
N ALA A 72 11.87 1.32 -4.34
CA ALA A 72 11.60 0.00 -4.93
C ALA A 72 10.16 -0.09 -5.46
N LEU A 73 9.18 0.33 -4.65
CA LEU A 73 7.78 0.34 -5.04
C LEU A 73 7.53 1.27 -6.23
N GLU A 74 8.08 2.49 -6.20
CA GLU A 74 7.96 3.44 -7.31
C GLU A 74 8.56 2.88 -8.59
N ALA A 75 9.76 2.29 -8.52
CA ALA A 75 10.44 1.68 -9.65
C ALA A 75 9.65 0.53 -10.26
N LEU A 76 9.07 -0.35 -9.44
CA LEU A 76 8.23 -1.45 -9.91
C LEU A 76 6.96 -0.92 -10.61
N ALA A 77 6.31 0.10 -10.02
CA ALA A 77 5.12 0.71 -10.59
C ALA A 77 5.41 1.38 -11.93
N GLU A 78 6.48 2.19 -12.01
CA GLU A 78 6.93 2.89 -13.22
C GLU A 78 7.41 1.93 -14.31
N GLY A 79 8.05 0.82 -13.91
CA GLY A 79 8.60 -0.19 -14.80
C GLY A 79 7.54 -1.07 -15.49
N GLY A 80 6.27 -1.01 -15.09
CA GLY A 80 5.19 -1.76 -15.76
C GLY A 80 4.04 -2.19 -14.88
N ALA A 81 4.26 -2.41 -13.59
CA ALA A 81 3.25 -2.94 -12.69
C ALA A 81 2.08 -1.97 -12.42
N GLY A 82 2.31 -0.65 -12.52
CA GLY A 82 1.30 0.34 -12.20
C GLY A 82 0.75 0.16 -10.78
N GLY A 83 -0.56 0.21 -10.62
CA GLY A 83 -1.22 0.07 -9.32
C GLY A 83 -1.01 -1.27 -8.60
N ALA A 84 -0.63 -2.33 -9.31
CA ALA A 84 -0.35 -3.65 -8.71
C ALA A 84 0.87 -3.61 -7.77
N ALA A 85 1.87 -2.76 -8.05
CA ALA A 85 3.08 -2.64 -7.24
C ALA A 85 2.79 -2.29 -5.78
N ALA A 86 1.76 -1.48 -5.51
CA ALA A 86 1.43 -1.06 -4.15
C ALA A 86 1.14 -2.24 -3.22
N PHE A 87 0.39 -3.25 -3.69
CA PHE A 87 0.06 -4.42 -2.87
C PHE A 87 1.28 -5.32 -2.61
N MET A 88 2.22 -5.39 -3.54
CA MET A 88 3.43 -6.19 -3.38
C MET A 88 4.33 -5.65 -2.26
N TYR A 89 4.32 -4.34 -2.02
CA TYR A 89 5.13 -3.72 -0.98
C TYR A 89 4.35 -3.37 0.30
N LEU A 90 3.04 -3.16 0.21
CA LEU A 90 2.23 -2.84 1.40
C LEU A 90 1.93 -4.09 2.24
N LEU A 91 1.57 -5.23 1.62
CA LEU A 91 1.10 -6.39 2.38
C LEU A 91 2.20 -6.97 3.27
N THR A 92 3.10 -7.75 2.71
CA THR A 92 4.13 -8.44 3.50
C THR A 92 5.26 -7.52 3.95
N PRO A 93 5.88 -6.70 3.08
CA PRO A 93 6.99 -5.85 3.49
C PRO A 93 6.63 -4.82 4.56
N ALA A 94 5.53 -4.07 4.36
CA ALA A 94 5.18 -2.98 5.28
C ALA A 94 4.32 -3.46 6.45
N PHE A 95 3.15 -4.06 6.18
CA PHE A 95 2.23 -4.44 7.27
C PHE A 95 2.75 -5.60 8.12
N GLY A 96 3.47 -6.56 7.52
CA GLY A 96 4.15 -7.62 8.26
C GLY A 96 5.52 -7.18 8.76
N GLY A 97 6.46 -7.01 7.83
CA GLY A 97 7.88 -6.82 8.12
C GLY A 97 8.16 -5.60 9.01
N LEU A 98 7.74 -4.40 8.60
CA LEU A 98 7.97 -3.18 9.39
C LEU A 98 7.25 -3.22 10.74
N THR A 99 6.00 -3.72 10.78
CA THR A 99 5.23 -3.76 12.03
C THR A 99 5.85 -4.71 13.05
N ILE A 100 6.21 -5.92 12.65
CA ILE A 100 6.85 -6.89 13.54
C ILE A 100 8.23 -6.39 13.97
N ASN A 101 9.02 -5.83 13.05
CA ASN A 101 10.33 -5.27 13.38
C ASN A 101 10.24 -4.16 14.44
N ARG A 102 9.21 -3.32 14.37
CA ARG A 102 9.08 -2.15 15.26
C ARG A 102 8.38 -2.46 16.59
N HIS A 103 7.39 -3.33 16.58
CA HIS A 103 6.49 -3.58 17.72
C HIS A 103 6.50 -5.01 18.24
N GLY A 104 7.13 -5.93 17.53
CA GLY A 104 7.31 -7.32 17.99
C GLY A 104 8.32 -7.43 19.11
N THR A 105 8.12 -8.42 19.99
CA THR A 105 9.16 -8.84 20.94
C THR A 105 10.35 -9.46 20.20
N GLU A 106 11.49 -9.61 20.86
CA GLU A 106 12.66 -10.24 20.22
C GLU A 106 12.38 -11.70 19.82
N GLU A 107 11.51 -12.40 20.57
CA GLU A 107 11.04 -13.74 20.21
C GLU A 107 10.20 -13.72 18.95
N GLN A 108 9.27 -12.77 18.80
CA GLN A 108 8.45 -12.60 17.62
C GLN A 108 9.30 -12.21 16.39
N LYS A 109 10.25 -11.30 16.55
CA LYS A 109 11.17 -10.92 15.46
C LYS A 109 11.94 -12.13 14.95
N ARG A 110 12.54 -12.91 15.87
CA ARG A 110 13.26 -14.15 15.49
C ARG A 110 12.36 -15.22 14.88
N ALA A 111 11.11 -15.28 15.27
CA ALA A 111 10.16 -16.27 14.76
C ALA A 111 9.63 -15.92 13.36
N PHE A 112 9.40 -14.65 13.04
CA PHE A 112 8.68 -14.25 11.86
C PHE A 112 9.53 -13.55 10.80
N LEU A 113 10.47 -12.65 11.20
CA LEU A 113 11.19 -11.84 10.22
C LEU A 113 12.05 -12.65 9.24
N PRO A 114 12.74 -13.73 9.65
CA PRO A 114 13.48 -14.56 8.70
C PRO A 114 12.58 -15.20 7.63
N GLY A 115 11.41 -15.70 8.01
CA GLY A 115 10.44 -16.27 7.08
C GLY A 115 9.83 -15.22 6.13
N ILE A 116 9.64 -13.99 6.62
CA ILE A 116 9.22 -12.87 5.77
C ILE A 116 10.36 -12.49 4.80
N ALA A 117 11.61 -12.42 5.29
CA ALA A 117 12.76 -12.06 4.47
C ALA A 117 13.09 -13.11 3.40
N SER A 118 12.84 -14.40 3.67
CA SER A 118 13.00 -15.47 2.67
C SER A 118 11.80 -15.59 1.72
N GLY A 119 10.67 -14.92 2.01
CA GLY A 119 9.42 -15.03 1.26
C GLY A 119 8.61 -16.29 1.56
N GLU A 120 8.97 -17.05 2.61
CA GLU A 120 8.21 -18.20 3.09
C GLU A 120 6.95 -17.80 3.87
N ILE A 121 6.96 -16.61 4.47
CA ILE A 121 5.82 -16.05 5.23
C ILE A 121 5.28 -14.84 4.48
N GLU A 122 4.02 -14.92 4.10
CA GLU A 122 3.26 -13.79 3.56
C GLU A 122 2.24 -13.28 4.59
N THR A 123 1.99 -11.96 4.59
CA THR A 123 1.08 -11.33 5.55
C THR A 123 0.02 -10.48 4.88
N CYS A 124 -1.09 -10.26 5.60
CA CYS A 124 -2.09 -9.26 5.27
C CYS A 124 -2.42 -8.39 6.49
N PHE A 125 -3.18 -7.32 6.26
CA PHE A 125 -3.56 -6.35 7.29
C PHE A 125 -5.08 -6.19 7.36
N ALA A 126 -5.66 -6.20 8.56
CA ALA A 126 -7.09 -6.15 8.76
C ALA A 126 -7.49 -5.15 9.85
N ILE A 127 -8.01 -3.99 9.41
CA ILE A 127 -8.55 -2.95 10.29
C ILE A 127 -10.00 -2.63 9.98
N THR A 128 -10.31 -2.36 8.70
CA THR A 128 -11.60 -1.82 8.23
C THR A 128 -12.75 -2.78 8.50
N GLU A 129 -13.88 -2.23 8.95
CA GLU A 129 -15.13 -2.96 9.16
C GLU A 129 -16.25 -2.34 8.32
N PRO A 130 -17.36 -3.04 8.08
CA PRO A 130 -18.49 -2.48 7.31
C PRO A 130 -18.96 -1.11 7.82
N ASP A 131 -18.99 -0.91 9.13
CA ASP A 131 -19.46 0.32 9.79
C ASP A 131 -18.29 1.22 10.30
N ALA A 132 -17.05 0.85 10.06
CA ALA A 132 -15.87 1.55 10.55
C ALA A 132 -14.74 1.61 9.52
N GLY A 133 -14.91 2.46 8.50
CA GLY A 133 -13.88 2.82 7.51
C GLY A 133 -13.06 4.04 7.99
N SER A 134 -13.47 5.24 7.56
CA SER A 134 -12.82 6.50 7.97
C SER A 134 -12.83 6.73 9.49
N ASN A 135 -13.85 6.23 10.19
CA ASN A 135 -13.92 6.27 11.66
C ASN A 135 -13.36 4.97 12.26
N ALA A 136 -12.09 4.66 11.98
CA ALA A 136 -11.44 3.43 12.44
C ALA A 136 -11.40 3.29 13.98
N VAL A 137 -11.54 4.38 14.72
CA VAL A 137 -11.68 4.31 16.19
C VAL A 137 -12.99 3.66 16.65
N ASN A 138 -13.91 3.37 15.76
CA ASN A 138 -15.20 2.77 16.07
C ASN A 138 -15.30 1.28 15.66
N ILE A 139 -14.18 0.62 15.42
CA ILE A 139 -14.20 -0.82 15.14
C ILE A 139 -14.83 -1.61 16.28
N SER A 140 -15.46 -2.72 15.94
CA SER A 140 -16.24 -3.57 16.86
C SER A 140 -15.70 -5.00 16.98
N THR A 141 -14.79 -5.44 16.10
CA THR A 141 -14.14 -6.75 16.20
C THR A 141 -13.49 -6.89 17.57
N GLN A 142 -13.97 -7.84 18.36
CA GLN A 142 -13.60 -8.01 19.75
C GLN A 142 -12.58 -9.13 19.94
N ALA A 143 -11.59 -8.90 20.81
CA ALA A 143 -10.68 -9.91 21.33
C ALA A 143 -10.91 -10.06 22.84
N ARG A 144 -11.55 -11.13 23.24
CA ARG A 144 -11.84 -11.45 24.65
C ARG A 144 -10.75 -12.35 25.20
N ARG A 145 -10.15 -11.97 26.31
CA ARG A 145 -9.13 -12.80 26.98
C ARG A 145 -9.73 -14.11 27.49
N ASP A 146 -9.07 -15.24 27.21
CA ASP A 146 -9.42 -16.58 27.66
C ASP A 146 -8.12 -17.33 28.06
N GLY A 147 -7.74 -17.19 29.31
CA GLY A 147 -6.49 -17.75 29.84
C GLY A 147 -5.26 -17.19 29.16
N ASP A 148 -4.50 -18.05 28.47
CA ASP A 148 -3.31 -17.74 27.70
C ASP A 148 -3.58 -17.36 26.23
N HIS A 149 -4.86 -17.21 25.85
CA HIS A 149 -5.30 -16.88 24.49
C HIS A 149 -6.27 -15.70 24.49
N PHE A 150 -6.53 -15.20 23.28
CA PHE A 150 -7.68 -14.35 22.95
C PHE A 150 -8.64 -15.14 22.06
N LEU A 151 -9.94 -15.01 22.30
CA LEU A 151 -11.00 -15.42 21.40
C LEU A 151 -11.46 -14.20 20.63
N VAL A 152 -11.32 -14.26 19.29
CA VAL A 152 -11.57 -13.11 18.44
C VAL A 152 -12.81 -13.35 17.60
N SER A 153 -13.80 -12.43 17.70
CA SER A 153 -15.02 -12.47 16.91
C SER A 153 -15.31 -11.11 16.28
N GLY A 154 -15.80 -11.12 15.03
CA GLY A 154 -16.13 -9.92 14.30
C GLY A 154 -16.07 -10.09 12.78
N GLN A 155 -16.10 -8.95 12.09
CA GLN A 155 -16.06 -8.91 10.64
C GLN A 155 -15.13 -7.81 10.16
N LYS A 156 -14.28 -8.14 9.18
CA LYS A 156 -13.43 -7.17 8.48
C LYS A 156 -13.80 -7.14 7.00
N ILE A 157 -13.58 -6.00 6.36
CA ILE A 157 -13.87 -5.81 4.93
C ILE A 157 -12.70 -5.12 4.24
N TRP A 158 -12.55 -5.36 2.95
CA TRP A 158 -11.46 -4.85 2.11
C TRP A 158 -10.08 -5.40 2.50
N ILE A 159 -10.04 -6.61 3.04
CA ILE A 159 -8.79 -7.25 3.41
C ILE A 159 -8.13 -7.84 2.17
N SER A 160 -7.06 -7.20 1.73
CA SER A 160 -6.32 -7.60 0.53
C SER A 160 -5.34 -8.71 0.86
N GLY A 161 -5.28 -9.74 0.00
CA GLY A 161 -4.31 -10.82 0.05
C GLY A 161 -4.54 -11.85 1.16
N VAL A 162 -5.69 -11.87 1.84
CA VAL A 162 -5.95 -12.85 2.90
C VAL A 162 -5.91 -14.30 2.39
N GLU A 163 -6.23 -14.52 1.13
CA GLU A 163 -6.18 -15.85 0.49
C GLU A 163 -4.78 -16.43 0.34
N ARG A 164 -3.76 -15.58 0.44
CA ARG A 164 -2.35 -15.93 0.32
C ARG A 164 -1.62 -15.92 1.66
N ALA A 165 -2.12 -15.11 2.60
CA ALA A 165 -1.44 -14.81 3.85
C ALA A 165 -1.30 -16.03 4.76
N ASP A 166 -0.10 -16.20 5.31
CA ASP A 166 0.15 -17.09 6.44
C ASP A 166 -0.33 -16.44 7.73
N HIS A 167 -0.05 -15.14 7.88
CA HIS A 167 -0.45 -14.40 9.06
C HIS A 167 -1.17 -13.09 8.71
N MET A 168 -2.12 -12.72 9.57
CA MET A 168 -2.87 -11.47 9.47
C MET A 168 -2.55 -10.57 10.66
N VAL A 169 -2.06 -9.38 10.39
CA VAL A 169 -1.96 -8.30 11.38
C VAL A 169 -3.37 -7.74 11.59
N LEU A 170 -4.01 -8.17 12.65
CA LEU A 170 -5.43 -7.90 12.94
C LEU A 170 -5.59 -6.86 14.04
N VAL A 171 -6.29 -5.78 13.73
CA VAL A 171 -6.65 -4.73 14.69
C VAL A 171 -8.00 -5.09 15.35
N THR A 172 -8.00 -5.18 16.68
CA THR A 172 -9.17 -5.58 17.46
C THR A 172 -9.44 -4.61 18.61
N ARG A 173 -10.55 -4.83 19.31
CA ARG A 173 -10.90 -4.22 20.58
C ARG A 173 -10.86 -5.26 21.72
N THR A 174 -10.10 -4.97 22.75
CA THR A 174 -10.15 -5.65 24.05
C THR A 174 -11.08 -4.91 25.02
N ILE A 175 -11.25 -3.58 24.80
CA ILE A 175 -12.27 -2.76 25.47
C ILE A 175 -13.24 -2.25 24.41
N PRO A 176 -14.57 -2.46 24.57
CA PRO A 176 -15.57 -1.97 23.62
C PRO A 176 -15.45 -0.46 23.39
N ALA A 177 -15.68 0.00 22.16
CA ALA A 177 -15.54 1.42 21.79
C ALA A 177 -16.43 2.36 22.64
N ALA A 178 -17.58 1.90 23.10
CA ALA A 178 -18.49 2.65 23.98
C ALA A 178 -17.93 2.89 25.38
N GLU A 179 -17.06 1.99 25.86
CA GLU A 179 -16.47 2.00 27.20
C GLU A 179 -15.08 2.61 27.22
N ALA A 180 -14.37 2.64 26.10
CA ALA A 180 -13.00 3.12 25.99
C ALA A 180 -12.86 4.61 26.32
N ARG A 181 -11.95 4.96 27.23
CA ARG A 181 -11.61 6.33 27.63
C ARG A 181 -10.09 6.46 27.80
N PRO A 182 -9.39 7.25 26.95
CA PRO A 182 -9.89 7.90 25.73
C PRO A 182 -10.36 6.89 24.67
N ARG A 183 -11.05 7.34 23.63
CA ARG A 183 -11.57 6.47 22.56
C ARG A 183 -10.50 5.67 21.83
N THR A 184 -9.23 6.07 21.94
CA THR A 184 -8.05 5.39 21.40
C THR A 184 -7.49 4.29 22.31
N SER A 185 -7.99 4.12 23.54
CA SER A 185 -7.63 2.99 24.42
C SER A 185 -8.42 1.73 24.06
N GLY A 186 -7.95 0.57 24.53
CA GLY A 186 -8.62 -0.71 24.33
C GLY A 186 -8.47 -1.29 22.92
N PHE A 187 -7.52 -0.79 22.13
CA PHE A 187 -7.09 -1.47 20.92
C PHE A 187 -6.01 -2.50 21.25
N THR A 188 -6.08 -3.64 20.60
CA THR A 188 -5.02 -4.65 20.62
C THR A 188 -4.77 -5.16 19.22
N VAL A 189 -3.50 -5.21 18.81
CA VAL A 189 -3.09 -5.73 17.52
C VAL A 189 -2.58 -7.15 17.71
N LEU A 190 -3.15 -8.08 16.95
CA LEU A 190 -2.86 -9.50 17.03
C LEU A 190 -2.25 -10.01 15.73
N LEU A 191 -1.29 -10.91 15.81
CA LEU A 191 -0.78 -11.66 14.68
C LEU A 191 -1.51 -13.01 14.63
N VAL A 192 -2.50 -13.13 13.73
CA VAL A 192 -3.37 -14.30 13.59
C VAL A 192 -2.79 -15.25 12.58
N ASP A 193 -2.71 -16.56 12.90
CA ASP A 193 -2.42 -17.59 11.92
C ASP A 193 -3.68 -17.84 11.05
N VAL A 194 -3.59 -17.41 9.79
CA VAL A 194 -4.72 -17.48 8.86
C VAL A 194 -5.01 -18.92 8.46
N LYS A 195 -3.96 -19.69 8.16
CA LYS A 195 -4.10 -21.07 7.70
C LYS A 195 -4.69 -21.96 8.77
N GLU A 196 -4.22 -21.82 10.01
CA GLU A 196 -4.75 -22.56 11.17
C GLU A 196 -6.22 -22.20 11.41
N ALA A 197 -6.56 -20.90 11.45
CA ALA A 197 -7.92 -20.43 11.68
C ALA A 197 -8.91 -20.86 10.58
N VAL A 198 -8.46 -20.86 9.32
CA VAL A 198 -9.26 -21.38 8.18
C VAL A 198 -9.46 -22.90 8.30
N ALA A 199 -8.41 -23.65 8.63
CA ALA A 199 -8.51 -25.09 8.81
C ALA A 199 -9.42 -25.49 9.98
N ALA A 200 -9.45 -24.67 11.04
CA ALA A 200 -10.35 -24.83 12.18
C ALA A 200 -11.79 -24.40 11.87
N GLY A 201 -12.04 -23.73 10.73
CA GLY A 201 -13.36 -23.21 10.36
C GLY A 201 -13.78 -21.96 11.13
N THR A 202 -12.89 -21.35 11.91
CA THR A 202 -13.15 -20.15 12.73
C THR A 202 -12.87 -18.85 12.00
N LEU A 203 -12.15 -18.91 10.87
CA LEU A 203 -11.96 -17.80 9.93
C LEU A 203 -12.46 -18.22 8.54
N THR A 204 -13.32 -17.40 7.97
CA THR A 204 -13.75 -17.55 6.57
C THR A 204 -13.64 -16.23 5.85
N PHE A 205 -13.51 -16.24 4.52
CA PHE A 205 -13.45 -15.02 3.73
C PHE A 205 -14.13 -15.17 2.38
N GLN A 206 -14.62 -14.04 1.84
CA GLN A 206 -15.30 -13.96 0.56
C GLN A 206 -14.70 -12.81 -0.27
N PRO A 207 -14.18 -13.07 -1.49
CA PRO A 207 -13.69 -12.04 -2.38
C PRO A 207 -14.77 -11.05 -2.78
N ILE A 208 -14.42 -9.76 -2.80
CA ILE A 208 -15.28 -8.66 -3.20
C ILE A 208 -15.03 -8.36 -4.69
N PRO A 209 -16.07 -8.37 -5.55
CA PRO A 209 -15.93 -7.90 -6.93
C PRO A 209 -15.51 -6.42 -6.95
N LYS A 210 -14.43 -6.09 -7.67
CA LYS A 210 -13.83 -4.74 -7.70
C LYS A 210 -13.80 -4.17 -9.10
N LEU A 211 -13.74 -2.84 -9.18
CA LEU A 211 -13.57 -2.10 -10.42
C LEU A 211 -12.18 -2.32 -11.03
N GLY A 212 -11.13 -2.31 -10.20
CA GLY A 212 -9.74 -2.41 -10.62
C GLY A 212 -8.86 -3.03 -9.55
N THR A 213 -7.52 -2.98 -9.77
CA THR A 213 -6.52 -3.64 -8.91
C THR A 213 -6.81 -5.13 -8.72
N ASN A 214 -7.21 -5.79 -9.81
CA ASN A 214 -7.68 -7.19 -9.77
C ASN A 214 -6.54 -8.21 -9.60
N THR A 215 -5.30 -7.80 -9.68
CA THR A 215 -4.13 -8.65 -9.43
C THR A 215 -4.01 -9.15 -7.99
N VAL A 216 -4.76 -8.57 -7.06
CA VAL A 216 -4.89 -9.05 -5.68
C VAL A 216 -6.38 -9.09 -5.33
N ALA A 217 -6.85 -10.15 -4.68
CA ALA A 217 -8.20 -10.16 -4.15
C ALA A 217 -8.28 -9.28 -2.90
N SER A 218 -9.43 -8.63 -2.69
CA SER A 218 -9.78 -7.98 -1.43
C SER A 218 -11.06 -8.62 -0.94
N SER A 219 -11.10 -9.04 0.31
CA SER A 219 -12.15 -9.92 0.83
C SER A 219 -12.88 -9.31 2.03
N THR A 220 -14.10 -9.75 2.24
CA THR A 220 -14.73 -9.71 3.54
C THR A 220 -14.25 -10.91 4.34
N VAL A 221 -13.83 -10.69 5.59
CA VAL A 221 -13.32 -11.72 6.51
C VAL A 221 -14.26 -11.83 7.69
N PHE A 222 -14.66 -13.03 8.02
CA PHE A 222 -15.51 -13.36 9.17
C PHE A 222 -14.67 -14.13 10.19
N LEU A 223 -14.76 -13.72 11.44
CA LEU A 223 -14.04 -14.27 12.59
C LEU A 223 -15.08 -14.77 13.62
N ASP A 224 -15.03 -16.04 13.95
CA ASP A 224 -15.94 -16.69 14.89
C ASP A 224 -15.13 -17.45 15.95
N GLU A 225 -14.86 -16.77 17.07
CA GLU A 225 -14.03 -17.27 18.17
C GLU A 225 -12.65 -17.79 17.75
N VAL A 226 -12.01 -17.06 16.81
CA VAL A 226 -10.63 -17.38 16.40
C VAL A 226 -9.71 -17.35 17.59
N ARG A 227 -9.06 -18.48 17.89
CA ARG A 227 -8.16 -18.62 19.01
C ARG A 227 -6.76 -18.09 18.67
N VAL A 228 -6.32 -17.05 19.37
CA VAL A 228 -5.02 -16.42 19.14
C VAL A 228 -4.21 -16.44 20.42
N PRO A 229 -3.02 -17.07 20.46
CA PRO A 229 -2.15 -17.07 21.64
C PRO A 229 -1.80 -15.66 22.11
N ALA A 230 -1.66 -15.46 23.40
CA ALA A 230 -1.39 -14.13 23.97
C ALA A 230 0.02 -13.61 23.63
N ASP A 231 0.95 -14.48 23.32
CA ASP A 231 2.28 -14.13 22.82
C ASP A 231 2.29 -13.63 21.37
N ARG A 232 1.12 -13.60 20.72
CA ARG A 232 0.91 -13.05 19.37
C ARG A 232 0.41 -11.59 19.38
N VAL A 233 0.41 -10.92 20.52
CA VAL A 233 0.15 -9.47 20.60
C VAL A 233 1.35 -8.71 20.06
N LEU A 234 1.11 -7.82 19.10
CA LEU A 234 2.11 -6.86 18.63
C LEU A 234 1.97 -5.56 19.45
N GLY A 235 3.03 -5.17 20.13
CA GLY A 235 3.01 -4.11 21.13
C GLY A 235 2.37 -4.59 22.44
N GLU A 236 1.51 -3.76 23.04
CA GLU A 236 0.88 -4.05 24.35
C GLU A 236 -0.63 -4.16 24.21
N VAL A 237 -1.24 -5.00 25.07
CA VAL A 237 -2.70 -5.12 25.20
C VAL A 237 -3.29 -3.75 25.57
N ASP A 238 -4.42 -3.39 24.99
CA ASP A 238 -5.13 -2.11 25.15
C ASP A 238 -4.41 -0.87 24.59
N GLN A 239 -3.17 -1.00 24.09
CA GLN A 239 -2.37 0.07 23.55
C GLN A 239 -2.10 -0.05 22.03
N GLY A 240 -2.79 -0.94 21.35
CA GLY A 240 -2.62 -1.20 19.93
C GLY A 240 -2.83 0.02 19.03
N PHE A 241 -3.43 1.10 19.52
CA PHE A 241 -3.54 2.35 18.78
C PHE A 241 -2.18 2.99 18.47
N LEU A 242 -1.16 2.79 19.32
CA LEU A 242 0.21 3.26 19.06
C LEU A 242 0.82 2.50 17.88
N VAL A 243 0.62 1.17 17.84
CA VAL A 243 1.05 0.31 16.73
C VAL A 243 0.37 0.76 15.43
N LEU A 244 -0.95 0.97 15.48
CA LEU A 244 -1.72 1.45 14.33
C LEU A 244 -1.22 2.80 13.82
N TRP A 245 -0.94 3.74 14.73
CA TRP A 245 -0.42 5.06 14.36
C TRP A 245 0.91 5.00 13.62
N ASP A 246 1.79 4.11 14.03
CA ASP A 246 3.09 3.89 13.40
C ASP A 246 2.96 3.20 12.03
N ILE A 247 1.99 2.33 11.83
CA ILE A 247 1.71 1.68 10.53
C ILE A 247 1.22 2.71 9.49
N LEU A 248 0.40 3.67 9.91
CA LEU A 248 -0.31 4.56 8.98
C LEU A 248 0.59 5.53 8.22
N ASN A 249 1.73 5.95 8.76
CA ASN A 249 2.64 6.85 8.05
C ASN A 249 3.42 6.12 6.93
N PRO A 250 4.09 4.98 7.16
CA PRO A 250 4.67 4.15 6.10
C PRO A 250 3.67 3.80 5.01
N GLU A 251 2.44 3.43 5.37
CA GLU A 251 1.38 3.11 4.42
C GLU A 251 1.09 4.29 3.47
N ARG A 252 0.94 5.52 4.00
CA ARG A 252 0.72 6.71 3.17
C ARG A 252 1.91 7.02 2.27
N ILE A 253 3.13 6.88 2.79
CA ILE A 253 4.38 7.13 2.05
C ILE A 253 4.52 6.14 0.90
N LEU A 254 4.30 4.85 1.16
CA LEU A 254 4.37 3.80 0.13
C LEU A 254 3.24 3.94 -0.90
N ALA A 255 2.02 4.27 -0.46
CA ALA A 255 0.92 4.56 -1.39
C ALA A 255 1.23 5.77 -2.29
N ALA A 256 1.90 6.80 -1.75
CA ALA A 256 2.35 7.95 -2.54
C ALA A 256 3.42 7.53 -3.56
N ALA A 257 4.40 6.71 -3.18
CA ALA A 257 5.42 6.19 -4.10
C ALA A 257 4.79 5.38 -5.24
N GLY A 258 3.82 4.50 -4.92
CA GLY A 258 3.07 3.75 -5.93
C GLY A 258 2.28 4.66 -6.88
N GLY A 259 1.69 5.74 -6.35
CA GLY A 259 1.01 6.76 -7.14
C GLY A 259 1.95 7.47 -8.10
N VAL A 260 3.12 7.90 -7.62
CA VAL A 260 4.16 8.56 -8.46
C VAL A 260 4.62 7.64 -9.57
N GLY A 261 4.97 6.39 -9.27
CA GLY A 261 5.42 5.41 -10.25
C GLY A 261 4.34 5.08 -11.28
N SER A 262 3.10 4.83 -10.84
CA SER A 262 1.96 4.56 -11.74
C SER A 262 1.65 5.75 -12.64
N GLY A 263 1.70 6.97 -12.11
CA GLY A 263 1.53 8.20 -12.87
C GLY A 263 2.64 8.39 -13.90
N GLY A 264 3.89 8.06 -13.56
CA GLY A 264 5.04 8.05 -14.46
C GLY A 264 4.84 7.11 -15.65
N LEU A 265 4.39 5.88 -15.37
CA LEU A 265 4.12 4.87 -16.39
C LEU A 265 3.06 5.34 -17.39
N VAL A 266 1.90 5.82 -16.92
CA VAL A 266 0.83 6.24 -17.84
C VAL A 266 1.24 7.45 -18.67
N LEU A 267 1.99 8.40 -18.10
CA LEU A 267 2.53 9.54 -18.86
C LEU A 267 3.51 9.10 -19.95
N LYS A 268 4.39 8.15 -19.66
CA LYS A 268 5.30 7.58 -20.66
C LYS A 268 4.51 7.06 -21.85
N LEU A 269 3.51 6.21 -21.60
CA LEU A 269 2.63 5.65 -22.64
C LEU A 269 1.88 6.74 -23.40
N ALA A 270 1.40 7.79 -22.74
CA ALA A 270 0.75 8.92 -23.39
C ALA A 270 1.71 9.67 -24.34
N CYS A 271 2.95 9.89 -23.92
CA CYS A 271 3.96 10.57 -24.74
C CYS A 271 4.35 9.73 -25.96
N GLU A 272 4.53 8.42 -25.80
CA GLU A 272 4.80 7.51 -26.92
C GLU A 272 3.66 7.57 -27.94
N TYR A 273 2.42 7.37 -27.52
CA TYR A 273 1.26 7.45 -28.39
C TYR A 273 1.08 8.82 -29.05
N ALA A 274 1.30 9.91 -28.29
CA ALA A 274 1.15 11.27 -28.82
C ALA A 274 2.20 11.64 -29.88
N ASN A 275 3.38 11.02 -29.82
CA ASN A 275 4.44 11.19 -30.80
C ASN A 275 4.18 10.36 -32.07
N ASP A 276 3.58 9.19 -31.96
CA ASP A 276 3.34 8.29 -33.10
C ASP A 276 2.04 8.61 -33.83
N ARG A 277 0.98 9.00 -33.09
CA ARG A 277 -0.33 9.26 -33.68
C ARG A 277 -0.38 10.56 -34.47
N ALA A 278 -0.56 10.47 -35.78
CA ALA A 278 -0.48 11.62 -36.73
C ALA A 278 -1.66 11.68 -37.73
N PRO A 279 -2.96 11.76 -37.28
CA PRO A 279 -4.11 11.69 -38.19
C PRO A 279 -4.20 12.87 -39.18
N PHE A 280 -3.53 13.97 -38.88
CA PHE A 280 -3.47 15.16 -39.78
C PHE A 280 -2.06 15.41 -40.31
N GLY A 281 -1.26 14.35 -40.50
CA GLY A 281 0.09 14.44 -41.08
C GLY A 281 1.18 14.93 -40.11
N ARG A 282 0.84 15.19 -38.85
CA ARG A 282 1.80 15.53 -37.79
C ARG A 282 1.39 14.89 -36.46
N PRO A 283 2.35 14.58 -35.57
CA PRO A 283 2.07 14.01 -34.26
C PRO A 283 1.09 14.86 -33.44
N ILE A 284 0.12 14.19 -32.79
CA ILE A 284 -0.87 14.91 -31.97
C ILE A 284 -0.23 15.61 -30.77
N GLY A 285 0.93 15.13 -30.30
CA GLY A 285 1.72 15.75 -29.23
C GLY A 285 2.20 17.17 -29.54
N SER A 286 2.20 17.59 -30.84
CA SER A 286 2.47 18.97 -31.25
C SER A 286 1.34 19.95 -30.89
N ASN A 287 0.16 19.47 -30.49
CA ASN A 287 -0.95 20.31 -30.11
C ASN A 287 -0.85 20.69 -28.62
N GLN A 288 -0.92 21.97 -28.29
CA GLN A 288 -0.85 22.46 -26.90
C GLN A 288 -1.93 21.87 -26.00
N ALA A 289 -3.12 21.59 -26.54
CA ALA A 289 -4.22 20.96 -25.82
C ALA A 289 -3.89 19.52 -25.32
N ILE A 290 -2.87 18.88 -25.92
CA ILE A 290 -2.36 17.56 -25.50
C ILE A 290 -1.06 17.75 -24.71
N ALA A 291 -0.10 18.49 -25.23
CA ALA A 291 1.21 18.64 -24.60
C ALA A 291 1.16 19.32 -23.22
N PHE A 292 0.38 20.39 -23.06
CA PHE A 292 0.35 21.15 -21.80
C PHE A 292 -0.25 20.38 -20.62
N PRO A 293 -1.39 19.66 -20.75
CA PRO A 293 -1.89 18.80 -19.67
C PRO A 293 -0.90 17.71 -19.25
N LEU A 294 -0.20 17.07 -20.20
CA LEU A 294 0.81 16.06 -19.91
C LEU A 294 2.02 16.67 -19.18
N ALA A 295 2.51 17.83 -19.64
CA ALA A 295 3.59 18.56 -18.98
C ALA A 295 3.21 18.99 -17.56
N LYS A 296 1.98 19.44 -17.33
CA LYS A 296 1.47 19.80 -16.00
C LYS A 296 1.42 18.58 -15.09
N ALA A 297 0.93 17.43 -15.58
CA ALA A 297 0.90 16.18 -14.81
C ALA A 297 2.33 15.74 -14.45
N LYS A 298 3.31 15.85 -15.35
CA LYS A 298 4.72 15.56 -15.07
C LYS A 298 5.24 16.44 -13.90
N ALA A 299 5.00 17.76 -13.98
CA ALA A 299 5.45 18.67 -12.93
C ALA A 299 4.84 18.32 -11.55
N GLN A 300 3.55 17.94 -11.50
CA GLN A 300 2.88 17.54 -10.26
C GLN A 300 3.44 16.22 -9.70
N LEU A 301 3.75 15.25 -10.56
CA LEU A 301 4.39 13.99 -10.14
C LEU A 301 5.78 14.23 -9.55
N GLU A 302 6.59 15.14 -10.09
CA GLU A 302 7.90 15.48 -9.54
C GLU A 302 7.80 16.11 -8.15
N LEU A 303 6.85 17.03 -7.96
CA LEU A 303 6.59 17.64 -6.64
C LEU A 303 6.12 16.58 -5.62
N ALA A 304 5.24 15.67 -6.02
CA ALA A 304 4.77 14.59 -5.18
C ALA A 304 5.91 13.61 -4.81
N ARG A 305 6.79 13.27 -5.77
CA ARG A 305 7.98 12.44 -5.54
C ARG A 305 8.89 13.05 -4.47
N LEU A 306 9.23 14.33 -4.59
CA LEU A 306 10.08 15.01 -3.62
C LEU A 306 9.47 14.99 -2.22
N MET A 307 8.16 15.20 -2.09
CA MET A 307 7.48 15.13 -0.79
C MET A 307 7.44 13.70 -0.25
N THR A 308 7.25 12.69 -1.09
CA THR A 308 7.27 11.28 -0.72
C THR A 308 8.65 10.88 -0.15
N TYR A 309 9.72 11.24 -0.84
CA TYR A 309 11.08 10.94 -0.39
C TYR A 309 11.44 11.72 0.88
N LYS A 310 11.01 12.98 1.01
CA LYS A 310 11.16 13.73 2.25
C LYS A 310 10.49 13.04 3.43
N ALA A 311 9.25 12.57 3.24
CA ALA A 311 8.51 11.88 4.30
C ALA A 311 9.19 10.57 4.71
N ALA A 312 9.65 9.76 3.76
CA ALA A 312 10.39 8.53 4.01
C ALA A 312 11.71 8.80 4.74
N TRP A 313 12.48 9.78 4.29
CA TRP A 313 13.74 10.20 4.91
C TRP A 313 13.56 10.69 6.36
N LEU A 314 12.46 11.39 6.67
CA LEU A 314 12.12 11.80 8.04
C LEU A 314 11.80 10.58 8.91
N TRP A 315 11.02 9.65 8.38
CA TRP A 315 10.67 8.39 9.06
C TRP A 315 11.91 7.60 9.45
N ASP A 316 12.83 7.38 8.53
CA ASP A 316 14.07 6.61 8.75
C ASP A 316 14.96 7.23 9.83
N ARG A 317 14.83 8.53 10.09
CA ARG A 317 15.53 9.25 11.16
C ARG A 317 14.76 9.37 12.47
N GLY A 318 13.64 8.68 12.59
CA GLY A 318 12.79 8.76 13.78
C GLY A 318 12.20 10.15 14.02
N ARG A 319 12.11 10.98 12.98
CA ARG A 319 11.57 12.34 13.06
C ARG A 319 10.06 12.33 12.76
N PRO A 320 9.27 13.25 13.37
CA PRO A 320 7.87 13.42 12.99
C PRO A 320 7.74 13.64 11.47
N CYS A 321 6.88 12.86 10.81
CA CYS A 321 6.65 12.93 9.37
C CYS A 321 5.17 12.90 8.99
N GLY A 322 4.25 13.02 9.95
CA GLY A 322 2.82 12.88 9.71
C GLY A 322 2.27 13.88 8.69
N SER A 323 2.72 15.15 8.75
CA SER A 323 2.37 16.17 7.78
C SER A 323 2.86 15.85 6.38
N GLU A 324 4.15 15.53 6.26
CA GLU A 324 4.75 15.18 4.99
C GLU A 324 4.11 13.93 4.38
N ALA A 325 3.82 12.90 5.17
CA ALA A 325 3.15 11.68 4.72
C ALA A 325 1.73 11.96 4.20
N ASN A 326 0.97 12.83 4.88
CA ASN A 326 -0.35 13.26 4.41
C ASN A 326 -0.27 14.07 3.12
N ILE A 327 0.63 15.05 3.04
CA ILE A 327 0.82 15.88 1.84
C ILE A 327 1.30 15.02 0.67
N ALA A 328 2.25 14.11 0.89
CA ALA A 328 2.75 13.19 -0.13
C ALA A 328 1.61 12.33 -0.70
N LYS A 329 0.81 11.70 0.17
CA LYS A 329 -0.34 10.86 -0.24
C LYS A 329 -1.36 11.66 -1.05
N LEU A 330 -1.73 12.84 -0.56
CA LEU A 330 -2.70 13.71 -1.23
C LEU A 330 -2.22 14.09 -2.63
N THR A 331 -1.02 14.66 -2.70
CA THR A 331 -0.47 15.19 -3.97
C THR A 331 -0.15 14.10 -4.97
N ALA A 332 0.36 12.94 -4.52
CA ALA A 332 0.65 11.81 -5.39
C ALA A 332 -0.63 11.16 -5.95
N ALA A 333 -1.68 11.02 -5.12
CA ALA A 333 -2.97 10.50 -5.58
C ALA A 333 -3.62 11.41 -6.64
N ASP A 334 -3.57 12.73 -6.43
CA ASP A 334 -4.08 13.70 -7.39
C ASP A 334 -3.27 13.71 -8.68
N ALA A 335 -1.94 13.71 -8.59
CA ALA A 335 -1.06 13.71 -9.75
C ALA A 335 -1.21 12.42 -10.58
N ALA A 336 -1.28 11.26 -9.93
CA ALA A 336 -1.50 9.97 -10.60
C ALA A 336 -2.87 9.92 -11.30
N TRP A 337 -3.92 10.37 -10.61
CA TRP A 337 -5.26 10.44 -11.20
C TRP A 337 -5.31 11.37 -12.42
N GLN A 338 -4.73 12.58 -12.31
CA GLN A 338 -4.68 13.51 -13.44
C GLN A 338 -3.83 12.96 -14.59
N ALA A 339 -2.71 12.31 -14.30
CA ALA A 339 -1.91 11.64 -15.34
C ALA A 339 -2.71 10.57 -16.07
N ALA A 340 -3.45 9.72 -15.36
CA ALA A 340 -4.28 8.67 -15.93
C ALA A 340 -5.44 9.26 -16.77
N ASP A 341 -6.12 10.29 -16.27
CA ASP A 341 -7.21 10.96 -16.98
C ASP A 341 -6.73 11.64 -18.26
N ARG A 342 -5.60 12.35 -18.20
CA ARG A 342 -5.03 13.00 -19.39
C ARG A 342 -4.48 11.99 -20.40
N THR A 343 -3.92 10.88 -19.94
CA THR A 343 -3.52 9.77 -20.81
C THR A 343 -4.72 9.17 -21.52
N PHE A 344 -5.79 8.89 -20.76
CA PHE A 344 -7.04 8.37 -21.33
C PHE A 344 -7.58 9.30 -22.43
N GLN A 345 -7.63 10.61 -22.17
CA GLN A 345 -8.05 11.60 -23.15
C GLN A 345 -7.12 11.66 -24.38
N THR A 346 -5.81 11.49 -24.19
CA THR A 346 -4.81 11.49 -25.27
C THR A 346 -5.01 10.33 -26.23
N TYR A 347 -5.33 9.14 -25.73
CA TYR A 347 -5.63 7.96 -26.56
C TYR A 347 -6.99 8.04 -27.25
N GLY A 348 -7.90 8.90 -26.78
CA GLY A 348 -9.25 9.03 -27.34
C GLY A 348 -10.01 7.71 -27.29
N GLY A 349 -10.67 7.32 -28.39
CA GLY A 349 -11.44 6.06 -28.45
C GLY A 349 -10.63 4.79 -28.16
N MET A 350 -9.32 4.82 -28.46
CA MET A 350 -8.45 3.67 -28.18
C MET A 350 -8.23 3.41 -26.68
N ALA A 351 -8.43 4.41 -25.83
CA ALA A 351 -8.39 4.21 -24.39
C ALA A 351 -9.53 3.31 -23.85
N TYR A 352 -10.62 3.19 -24.60
CA TYR A 352 -11.77 2.31 -24.27
C TYR A 352 -11.56 0.87 -24.76
N SER A 353 -10.59 0.62 -25.65
CA SER A 353 -10.25 -0.71 -26.10
C SER A 353 -9.44 -1.45 -25.01
N LEU A 354 -9.74 -2.74 -24.81
CA LEU A 354 -8.94 -3.60 -23.94
C LEU A 354 -7.62 -4.05 -24.57
N GLU A 355 -7.37 -3.73 -25.83
CA GLU A 355 -6.09 -3.93 -26.50
C GLU A 355 -4.98 -3.04 -25.95
N TYR A 356 -5.35 -1.91 -25.33
CA TYR A 356 -4.43 -0.99 -24.68
C TYR A 356 -4.54 -1.08 -23.16
N PRO A 357 -3.45 -0.91 -22.41
CA PRO A 357 -3.46 -1.00 -20.96
C PRO A 357 -4.15 0.18 -20.26
N ILE A 358 -4.55 1.20 -21.02
CA ILE A 358 -5.00 2.49 -20.48
C ILE A 358 -6.31 2.37 -19.69
N ALA A 359 -7.28 1.56 -20.16
CA ALA A 359 -8.52 1.33 -19.45
C ALA A 359 -8.28 0.70 -18.06
N ARG A 360 -7.35 -0.25 -17.96
CA ARG A 360 -6.93 -0.86 -16.70
C ARG A 360 -6.28 0.17 -15.77
N MET A 361 -5.28 0.89 -16.27
CA MET A 361 -4.54 1.89 -15.50
C MET A 361 -5.44 3.03 -15.01
N PHE A 362 -6.40 3.46 -15.81
CA PHE A 362 -7.38 4.47 -15.42
C PHE A 362 -8.27 3.98 -14.25
N ARG A 363 -8.78 2.74 -14.31
CA ARG A 363 -9.55 2.14 -13.21
C ARG A 363 -8.71 2.07 -11.92
N ASP A 364 -7.47 1.59 -12.05
CA ASP A 364 -6.55 1.40 -10.90
C ASP A 364 -6.17 2.74 -10.26
N ALA A 365 -5.93 3.78 -11.05
CA ALA A 365 -5.57 5.10 -10.53
C ALA A 365 -6.65 5.72 -9.63
N ARG A 366 -7.93 5.37 -9.86
CA ARG A 366 -9.05 5.96 -9.09
C ARG A 366 -9.01 5.62 -7.61
N ILE A 367 -8.50 4.43 -7.25
CA ILE A 367 -8.50 3.98 -5.86
C ILE A 367 -7.59 4.83 -4.96
N ALA A 368 -6.50 5.36 -5.51
CA ALA A 368 -5.52 6.15 -4.75
C ALA A 368 -6.12 7.39 -4.05
N LYS A 369 -7.22 7.92 -4.55
CA LYS A 369 -7.93 9.03 -3.88
C LYS A 369 -8.69 8.58 -2.64
N ASN A 370 -9.06 7.32 -2.54
CA ASN A 370 -9.88 6.78 -1.46
C ASN A 370 -9.05 6.10 -0.36
N ILE A 371 -7.97 5.41 -0.74
CA ILE A 371 -7.14 4.63 0.17
C ILE A 371 -5.67 5.15 0.16
N PRO A 372 -4.89 4.85 1.23
CA PRO A 372 -5.26 4.21 2.49
C PRO A 372 -6.17 5.08 3.39
N VAL A 373 -6.15 6.40 3.15
CA VAL A 373 -6.98 7.38 3.88
C VAL A 373 -7.71 8.25 2.86
N ALA A 374 -9.01 8.47 3.04
CA ALA A 374 -9.79 9.33 2.17
C ALA A 374 -9.22 10.75 2.10
N GLU A 375 -9.28 11.35 0.92
CA GLU A 375 -8.75 12.71 0.65
C GLU A 375 -9.27 13.73 1.65
N GLU A 376 -10.54 13.64 2.01
CA GLU A 376 -11.22 14.56 2.93
C GLU A 376 -10.62 14.51 4.35
N LEU A 377 -10.22 13.32 4.82
CA LEU A 377 -9.55 13.17 6.12
C LEU A 377 -8.12 13.74 6.09
N VAL A 378 -7.41 13.57 4.98
CA VAL A 378 -6.08 14.15 4.79
C VAL A 378 -6.18 15.69 4.78
N LEU A 379 -7.13 16.24 4.04
CA LEU A 379 -7.39 17.68 4.00
C LEU A 379 -7.80 18.23 5.37
N ALA A 380 -8.66 17.51 6.10
CA ALA A 380 -9.04 17.89 7.47
C ALA A 380 -7.83 17.90 8.41
N HIS A 381 -6.93 16.92 8.28
CA HIS A 381 -5.69 16.90 9.07
C HIS A 381 -4.80 18.12 8.77
N ILE A 382 -4.57 18.43 7.51
CA ILE A 382 -3.78 19.60 7.10
C ILE A 382 -4.43 20.89 7.60
N ALA A 383 -5.74 21.02 7.43
CA ALA A 383 -6.47 22.22 7.88
C ALA A 383 -6.34 22.46 9.39
N GLN A 384 -6.45 21.40 10.18
CA GLN A 384 -6.41 21.49 11.64
C GLN A 384 -4.99 21.65 12.19
N HIS A 385 -4.04 20.87 11.70
CA HIS A 385 -2.71 20.76 12.30
C HIS A 385 -1.66 21.68 11.66
N GLU A 386 -1.81 22.00 10.37
CA GLU A 386 -0.88 22.91 9.68
C GLU A 386 -1.39 24.36 9.63
N LEU A 387 -2.70 24.53 9.40
CA LEU A 387 -3.30 25.85 9.25
C LEU A 387 -3.95 26.35 10.55
N GLY A 388 -4.07 25.52 11.59
CA GLY A 388 -4.68 25.89 12.85
C GLY A 388 -6.20 26.18 12.75
N LEU A 389 -6.88 25.65 11.73
CA LEU A 389 -8.31 25.85 11.55
C LEU A 389 -9.12 24.99 12.54
N PRO A 390 -10.32 25.42 12.94
CA PRO A 390 -11.17 24.66 13.84
C PRO A 390 -11.53 23.30 13.28
N LYS A 391 -11.65 22.31 14.19
CA LYS A 391 -12.11 20.97 13.85
C LYS A 391 -13.54 21.00 13.35
N SER A 392 -13.83 20.33 12.23
CA SER A 392 -15.15 20.34 11.59
C SER A 392 -16.14 19.35 12.21
N TYR A 393 -15.68 18.32 12.93
CA TYR A 393 -16.51 17.30 13.59
C TYR A 393 -15.75 16.60 14.74
#